data_2eccb3b8a292e1ad295fa09b89e12caa
#
_entry.id   2eccb3b8a292e1ad295fa09b89e12caa
#
_cell.length_a   1.000
_cell.length_b   1.000
_cell.length_c   1.000
_cell.angle_alpha   90.00
_cell.angle_beta   90.00
_cell.angle_gamma   90.00
#
_symmetry.space_group_name_H-M   'P 1'
#
loop_
_entity.id
_entity.type
_entity.pdbx_description
1 polymer ?
#
loop_
_entity_poly.entity_id
_entity_poly.type
_entity_poly.pdbx_seq_one_letter_code
_entity_poly.pdbx_strand_id
1 'polypeptide(L)'
;QQKLQLNGLGVRGVAWVKAFVAGLYVTTPSQDAATLLAESGPRRLRLKIMLQAPSSELTKSLLRRVKRHETPESQARLAERLAQFAAQLDGLGELMPGDAVDMDYLPAKGLVLSRNGKAAGKPVAGEDLYRAVLQIFVGEHAIDPRMKQGLLGAPV
;
A
#
# COMPACT_ATOMS: atom_id res chain seq x y z
N GLN A 1 -22.51 -2.08 1.81
CA GLN A 1 -21.16 -1.61 2.13
C GLN A 1 -20.57 -2.38 3.29
N GLN A 2 -19.38 -2.92 3.11
CA GLN A 2 -18.70 -3.64 4.16
C GLN A 2 -17.86 -2.69 5.01
N LYS A 3 -17.94 -2.88 6.32
CA LYS A 3 -17.20 -2.07 7.26
C LYS A 3 -15.80 -2.62 7.44
N LEU A 4 -14.80 -1.76 7.25
CA LEU A 4 -13.41 -2.15 7.44
C LEU A 4 -13.00 -2.02 8.90
N GLN A 5 -12.16 -2.95 9.33
CA GLN A 5 -11.61 -2.97 10.68
C GLN A 5 -10.08 -2.86 10.60
N LEU A 6 -9.49 -2.20 11.56
CA LEU A 6 -8.04 -2.10 11.63
C LEU A 6 -7.44 -3.49 11.88
N ASN A 7 -6.59 -3.93 10.96
CA ASN A 7 -5.85 -5.19 11.13
C ASN A 7 -4.60 -4.98 11.98
N GLY A 8 -3.88 -3.90 11.71
CA GLY A 8 -2.69 -3.57 12.47
C GLY A 8 -2.04 -2.28 12.00
N LEU A 9 -1.11 -1.79 12.79
CA LEU A 9 -0.31 -0.60 12.51
C LEU A 9 1.16 -0.98 12.47
N GLY A 10 1.89 -0.44 11.51
CA GLY A 10 3.33 -0.65 11.42
C GLY A 10 4.04 0.66 11.12
N VAL A 11 5.26 0.80 11.62
CA VAL A 11 6.04 2.01 11.45
C VAL A 11 7.17 1.74 10.45
N ARG A 12 7.29 2.60 9.44
CA ARG A 12 8.44 2.59 8.55
C ARG A 12 9.49 3.55 9.12
N GLY A 13 10.55 3.01 9.67
CA GLY A 13 11.67 3.79 10.16
C GLY A 13 12.82 3.79 9.19
N VAL A 14 13.50 4.93 9.05
CA VAL A 14 14.72 5.08 8.28
C VAL A 14 15.74 5.74 9.20
N ALA A 15 16.82 4.99 9.53
CA ALA A 15 17.80 5.42 10.54
C ALA A 15 17.07 5.69 11.88
N TRP A 16 17.11 6.90 12.40
CA TRP A 16 16.47 7.27 13.67
C TRP A 16 15.12 7.96 13.47
N VAL A 17 14.64 8.06 12.22
CA VAL A 17 13.46 8.87 11.87
C VAL A 17 12.33 7.97 11.42
N LYS A 18 11.12 8.26 11.89
CA LYS A 18 9.92 7.61 11.41
C LYS A 18 9.46 8.28 10.13
N ALA A 19 9.43 7.53 9.03
CA ALA A 19 9.00 8.07 7.73
C ALA A 19 7.49 8.13 7.63
N PHE A 20 6.81 7.04 8.00
CA PHE A 20 5.35 7.00 8.04
C PHE A 20 4.86 5.88 8.95
N VAL A 21 3.59 5.97 9.32
CA VAL A 21 2.88 4.88 10.02
C VAL A 21 1.89 4.30 9.02
N ALA A 22 2.00 2.99 8.78
CA ALA A 22 1.08 2.29 7.90
C ALA A 22 -0.04 1.65 8.73
N GLY A 23 -1.26 1.71 8.22
CA GLY A 23 -2.40 1.02 8.82
C GLY A 23 -3.08 0.17 7.76
N LEU A 24 -3.35 -1.08 8.08
CA LEU A 24 -4.06 -2.00 7.19
C LEU A 24 -5.46 -2.22 7.72
N TYR A 25 -6.47 -1.95 6.88
CA TYR A 25 -7.87 -2.11 7.22
C TYR A 25 -8.51 -3.15 6.31
N VAL A 26 -9.17 -4.12 6.90
CA VAL A 26 -9.74 -5.28 6.19
C VAL A 26 -11.14 -5.59 6.74
N THR A 27 -11.88 -6.44 6.04
CA THR A 27 -13.20 -6.85 6.51
C THR A 27 -13.09 -7.87 7.64
N THR A 28 -12.13 -8.78 7.54
CA THR A 28 -11.91 -9.84 8.54
C THR A 28 -10.43 -9.82 8.95
N PRO A 29 -10.10 -9.28 10.12
CA PRO A 29 -8.71 -9.23 10.58
C PRO A 29 -8.05 -10.60 10.66
N SER A 30 -6.76 -10.65 10.35
CA SER A 30 -5.97 -11.87 10.40
C SER A 30 -4.51 -11.54 10.69
N GLN A 31 -3.83 -12.44 11.37
CA GLN A 31 -2.39 -12.33 11.61
C GLN A 31 -1.58 -13.09 10.56
N ASP A 32 -2.27 -13.75 9.62
CA ASP A 32 -1.63 -14.55 8.59
C ASP A 32 -1.56 -13.77 7.27
N ALA A 33 -0.34 -13.46 6.82
CA ALA A 33 -0.12 -12.69 5.61
C ALA A 33 -0.75 -13.34 4.37
N ALA A 34 -0.64 -14.66 4.25
CA ALA A 34 -1.21 -15.37 3.11
C ALA A 34 -2.72 -15.21 3.04
N THR A 35 -3.40 -15.27 4.20
CA THR A 35 -4.84 -15.06 4.28
C THR A 35 -5.21 -13.65 3.83
N LEU A 36 -4.48 -12.64 4.31
CA LEU A 36 -4.75 -11.25 3.96
C LEU A 36 -4.52 -10.99 2.47
N LEU A 37 -3.46 -11.59 1.90
CA LEU A 37 -3.16 -11.42 0.48
C LEU A 37 -4.18 -12.12 -0.42
N ALA A 38 -4.79 -13.20 0.09
CA ALA A 38 -5.80 -13.96 -0.67
C ALA A 38 -7.20 -13.36 -0.58
N GLU A 39 -7.43 -12.41 0.34
CA GLU A 39 -8.72 -11.73 0.46
C GLU A 39 -9.13 -11.07 -0.84
N SER A 40 -10.43 -11.10 -1.14
CA SER A 40 -10.96 -10.49 -2.36
C SER A 40 -11.87 -9.30 -2.09
N GLY A 41 -12.15 -9.00 -0.83
CA GLY A 41 -13.02 -7.89 -0.45
C GLY A 41 -12.33 -6.54 -0.45
N PRO A 42 -13.06 -5.49 -0.04
CA PRO A 42 -12.48 -4.16 0.07
C PRO A 42 -11.39 -4.11 1.14
N ARG A 43 -10.36 -3.32 0.89
CA ARG A 43 -9.22 -3.16 1.79
C ARG A 43 -8.71 -1.74 1.69
N ARG A 44 -8.07 -1.28 2.75
CA ARG A 44 -7.39 0.02 2.76
C ARG A 44 -6.01 -0.12 3.37
N LEU A 45 -5.02 0.42 2.67
CA LEU A 45 -3.68 0.61 3.23
C LEU A 45 -3.48 2.11 3.34
N ARG A 46 -3.37 2.60 4.58
CA ARG A 46 -3.18 4.03 4.86
C ARG A 46 -1.76 4.30 5.30
N LEU A 47 -1.12 5.27 4.67
CA LEU A 47 0.20 5.74 5.07
C LEU A 47 0.04 7.14 5.68
N LYS A 48 0.27 7.24 6.98
CA LYS A 48 0.26 8.53 7.69
C LYS A 48 1.68 9.07 7.66
N ILE A 49 1.88 10.14 6.93
CA ILE A 49 3.22 10.69 6.70
C ILE A 49 3.74 11.37 7.97
N MET A 50 4.97 11.04 8.34
CA MET A 50 5.63 11.60 9.52
C MET A 50 6.82 12.47 9.14
N LEU A 51 7.42 12.25 7.97
CA LEU A 51 8.58 12.98 7.48
C LEU A 51 8.28 13.51 6.09
N GLN A 52 8.53 14.80 5.88
CA GLN A 52 8.35 15.41 4.56
C GLN A 52 9.21 14.71 3.52
N ALA A 53 8.62 14.36 2.38
CA ALA A 53 9.35 13.74 1.28
C ALA A 53 8.56 13.91 -0.02
N PRO A 54 9.24 13.98 -1.17
CA PRO A 54 8.52 13.96 -2.44
C PRO A 54 7.88 12.59 -2.67
N SER A 55 6.66 12.57 -3.21
CA SER A 55 5.96 11.31 -3.47
C SER A 55 6.73 10.41 -4.45
N SER A 56 7.62 10.99 -5.26
CA SER A 56 8.48 10.22 -6.18
C SER A 56 9.36 9.21 -5.45
N GLU A 57 9.76 9.50 -4.21
CA GLU A 57 10.52 8.55 -3.41
C GLU A 57 9.69 7.30 -3.08
N LEU A 58 8.42 7.52 -2.78
CA LEU A 58 7.49 6.43 -2.53
C LEU A 58 7.27 5.61 -3.81
N THR A 59 7.11 6.30 -4.95
CA THR A 59 6.94 5.65 -6.25
C THR A 59 8.15 4.78 -6.59
N LYS A 60 9.36 5.30 -6.42
CA LYS A 60 10.59 4.55 -6.73
C LYS A 60 10.70 3.30 -5.87
N SER A 61 10.42 3.44 -4.59
CA SER A 61 10.47 2.31 -3.66
C SER A 61 9.45 1.23 -4.05
N LEU A 62 8.25 1.65 -4.39
CA LEU A 62 7.16 0.76 -4.78
C LEU A 62 7.53 -0.01 -6.05
N LEU A 63 7.97 0.69 -7.09
CA LEU A 63 8.33 0.05 -8.37
C LEU A 63 9.48 -0.95 -8.20
N ARG A 64 10.49 -0.58 -7.40
CA ARG A 64 11.63 -1.46 -7.14
C ARG A 64 11.17 -2.74 -6.45
N ARG A 65 10.27 -2.64 -5.51
CA ARG A 65 9.78 -3.79 -4.75
C ARG A 65 8.85 -4.67 -5.57
N VAL A 66 7.98 -4.08 -6.39
CA VAL A 66 7.14 -4.87 -7.30
C VAL A 66 8.02 -5.70 -8.22
N LYS A 67 9.06 -5.09 -8.79
CA LYS A 67 9.99 -5.80 -9.67
C LYS A 67 10.66 -6.97 -8.96
N ARG A 68 10.94 -6.84 -7.67
CA ARG A 68 11.59 -7.89 -6.89
C ARG A 68 10.65 -9.05 -6.57
N HIS A 69 9.37 -8.78 -6.37
CA HIS A 69 8.39 -9.78 -5.94
C HIS A 69 7.70 -10.50 -7.10
N GLU A 70 7.56 -9.83 -8.25
CA GLU A 70 6.78 -10.37 -9.36
C GLU A 70 7.67 -11.11 -10.36
N THR A 71 7.08 -12.13 -10.99
CA THR A 71 7.76 -12.85 -12.06
C THR A 71 7.81 -11.98 -13.33
N PRO A 72 8.68 -12.29 -14.32
CA PRO A 72 8.67 -11.57 -15.58
C PRO A 72 7.29 -11.57 -16.25
N GLU A 73 6.55 -12.67 -16.16
CA GLU A 73 5.22 -12.77 -16.73
C GLU A 73 4.21 -11.87 -16.03
N SER A 74 4.20 -11.86 -14.70
CA SER A 74 3.30 -11.00 -13.94
C SER A 74 3.70 -9.53 -14.09
N GLN A 75 4.99 -9.23 -14.18
CA GLN A 75 5.45 -7.87 -14.44
C GLN A 75 4.90 -7.36 -15.78
N ALA A 76 4.96 -8.19 -16.82
CA ALA A 76 4.43 -7.82 -18.12
C ALA A 76 2.92 -7.58 -18.07
N ARG A 77 2.19 -8.43 -17.35
CA ARG A 77 0.75 -8.31 -17.20
C ARG A 77 0.35 -7.04 -16.45
N LEU A 78 1.15 -6.65 -15.46
CA LEU A 78 0.85 -5.49 -14.62
C LEU A 78 1.40 -4.17 -15.17
N ALA A 79 2.31 -4.23 -16.13
CA ALA A 79 3.14 -3.08 -16.52
C ALA A 79 2.35 -1.80 -16.79
N GLU A 80 1.32 -1.87 -17.63
CA GLU A 80 0.55 -0.69 -18.02
C GLU A 80 -0.22 -0.10 -16.84
N ARG A 81 -0.88 -0.96 -16.07
CA ARG A 81 -1.65 -0.52 -14.90
C ARG A 81 -0.75 -0.01 -13.79
N LEU A 82 0.39 -0.65 -13.61
CA LEU A 82 1.37 -0.21 -12.62
C LEU A 82 1.93 1.16 -13.00
N ALA A 83 2.20 1.40 -14.28
CA ALA A 83 2.66 2.70 -14.76
C ALA A 83 1.60 3.78 -14.51
N GLN A 84 0.33 3.45 -14.72
CA GLN A 84 -0.77 4.37 -14.46
C GLN A 84 -0.84 4.74 -12.98
N PHE A 85 -0.73 3.75 -12.09
CA PHE A 85 -0.73 3.98 -10.65
C PHE A 85 0.49 4.79 -10.22
N ALA A 86 1.66 4.46 -10.77
CA ALA A 86 2.91 5.19 -10.47
C ALA A 86 2.80 6.66 -10.84
N ALA A 87 2.17 6.96 -11.99
CA ALA A 87 1.96 8.35 -12.42
C ALA A 87 1.05 9.10 -11.44
N GLN A 88 0.00 8.44 -10.94
CA GLN A 88 -0.89 9.06 -9.95
C GLN A 88 -0.13 9.37 -8.67
N LEU A 89 0.70 8.43 -8.23
CA LEU A 89 1.48 8.58 -7.00
C LEU A 89 2.50 9.72 -7.14
N ASP A 90 3.21 9.78 -8.27
CA ASP A 90 4.13 10.89 -8.56
C ASP A 90 3.42 12.24 -8.56
N GLY A 91 2.19 12.26 -9.03
CA GLY A 91 1.38 13.48 -9.11
C GLY A 91 0.99 14.06 -7.76
N LEU A 92 1.18 13.33 -6.66
CA LEU A 92 0.89 13.85 -5.32
C LEU A 92 1.87 14.96 -4.91
N GLY A 93 3.09 14.98 -5.47
CA GLY A 93 4.08 16.02 -5.14
C GLY A 93 4.69 15.83 -3.77
N GLU A 94 4.93 16.93 -3.06
CA GLU A 94 5.50 16.87 -1.71
C GLU A 94 4.48 16.33 -0.70
N LEU A 95 4.87 15.29 0.01
CA LEU A 95 4.06 14.75 1.10
C LEU A 95 4.55 15.40 2.40
N MET A 96 3.60 15.91 3.18
CA MET A 96 3.89 16.65 4.40
C MET A 96 3.54 15.84 5.64
N PRO A 97 4.23 16.07 6.77
CA PRO A 97 3.82 15.43 8.02
C PRO A 97 2.35 15.67 8.31
N GLY A 98 1.64 14.60 8.65
CA GLY A 98 0.19 14.67 8.89
C GLY A 98 -0.65 14.27 7.70
N ASP A 99 -0.09 14.24 6.49
CA ASP A 99 -0.85 13.77 5.32
C ASP A 99 -1.19 12.30 5.46
N ALA A 100 -2.39 11.93 5.01
CA ALA A 100 -2.82 10.54 4.91
C ALA A 100 -2.90 10.15 3.43
N VAL A 101 -2.11 9.18 3.03
CA VAL A 101 -2.14 8.61 1.69
C VAL A 101 -2.83 7.26 1.78
N ASP A 102 -3.96 7.11 1.11
CA ASP A 102 -4.74 5.88 1.15
C ASP A 102 -4.67 5.15 -0.18
N MET A 103 -4.37 3.86 -0.10
CA MET A 103 -4.44 2.95 -1.23
C MET A 103 -5.56 1.95 -0.93
N ASP A 104 -6.70 2.17 -1.56
CA ASP A 104 -7.90 1.38 -1.31
C ASP A 104 -8.16 0.42 -2.46
N TYR A 105 -8.58 -0.80 -2.13
CA TYR A 105 -9.14 -1.69 -3.11
C TYR A 105 -10.65 -1.72 -2.94
N LEU A 106 -11.36 -1.34 -4.02
CA LEU A 106 -12.81 -1.42 -4.08
C LEU A 106 -13.17 -2.43 -5.18
N PRO A 107 -13.79 -3.56 -4.85
CA PRO A 107 -14.01 -4.63 -5.83
C PRO A 107 -14.67 -4.19 -7.13
N ALA A 108 -15.57 -3.21 -7.07
CA ALA A 108 -16.26 -2.70 -8.25
C ALA A 108 -15.41 -1.74 -9.08
N LYS A 109 -14.32 -1.19 -8.53
CA LYS A 109 -13.54 -0.13 -9.18
C LYS A 109 -12.07 -0.47 -9.37
N GLY A 110 -11.44 -1.11 -8.37
CA GLY A 110 -10.02 -1.41 -8.37
C GLY A 110 -9.26 -0.60 -7.33
N LEU A 111 -8.01 -0.28 -7.65
CA LEU A 111 -7.12 0.46 -6.76
C LEU A 111 -7.40 1.96 -6.87
N VAL A 112 -7.76 2.57 -5.75
CA VAL A 112 -8.04 4.01 -5.66
C VAL A 112 -7.01 4.65 -4.74
N LEU A 113 -6.27 5.62 -5.28
CA LEU A 113 -5.30 6.40 -4.53
C LEU A 113 -5.96 7.69 -4.06
N SER A 114 -5.80 8.03 -2.78
CA SER A 114 -6.34 9.28 -2.22
C SER A 114 -5.30 9.94 -1.33
N ARG A 115 -5.36 11.25 -1.25
CA ARG A 115 -4.57 12.03 -0.29
C ARG A 115 -5.53 12.89 0.53
N ASN A 116 -5.53 12.67 1.83
CA ASN A 116 -6.41 13.39 2.76
C ASN A 116 -7.89 13.31 2.33
N GLY A 117 -8.30 12.12 1.87
CA GLY A 117 -9.67 11.86 1.44
C GLY A 117 -10.01 12.28 0.01
N LYS A 118 -9.08 12.90 -0.70
CA LYS A 118 -9.32 13.35 -2.06
C LYS A 118 -8.67 12.40 -3.06
N ALA A 119 -9.46 11.83 -3.97
CA ALA A 119 -8.97 10.90 -4.97
C ALA A 119 -7.94 11.55 -5.90
N ALA A 120 -6.87 10.81 -6.18
CA ALA A 120 -5.76 11.26 -7.04
C ALA A 120 -5.80 10.50 -8.36
N GLY A 121 -6.80 10.80 -9.18
CA GLY A 121 -6.96 10.16 -10.48
C GLY A 121 -8.05 9.10 -10.47
N LYS A 122 -8.16 8.39 -11.58
CA LYS A 122 -9.18 7.36 -11.77
C LYS A 122 -8.74 6.04 -11.13
N PRO A 123 -9.70 5.20 -10.70
CA PRO A 123 -9.35 3.86 -10.21
C PRO A 123 -8.60 3.06 -11.28
N VAL A 124 -7.63 2.27 -10.82
CA VAL A 124 -6.88 1.37 -11.69
C VAL A 124 -7.36 -0.05 -11.43
N ALA A 125 -7.89 -0.70 -12.46
CA ALA A 125 -8.53 -2.01 -12.32
C ALA A 125 -7.55 -3.12 -11.93
N GLY A 126 -8.06 -4.13 -11.28
CA GLY A 126 -7.37 -5.39 -11.06
C GLY A 126 -6.96 -5.66 -9.62
N GLU A 127 -7.49 -6.75 -9.08
CA GLU A 127 -7.09 -7.22 -7.75
C GLU A 127 -5.63 -7.66 -7.74
N ASP A 128 -5.16 -8.22 -8.85
CA ASP A 128 -3.77 -8.62 -8.98
C ASP A 128 -2.80 -7.45 -8.78
N LEU A 129 -3.16 -6.27 -9.29
CA LEU A 129 -2.36 -5.07 -9.06
C LEU A 129 -2.34 -4.70 -7.57
N TYR A 130 -3.51 -4.70 -6.93
CA TYR A 130 -3.58 -4.36 -5.51
C TYR A 130 -2.78 -5.36 -4.67
N ARG A 131 -2.87 -6.64 -5.00
CA ARG A 131 -2.13 -7.70 -4.31
C ARG A 131 -0.63 -7.49 -4.46
N ALA A 132 -0.17 -7.09 -5.65
CA ALA A 132 1.24 -6.79 -5.89
C ALA A 132 1.73 -5.64 -5.01
N VAL A 133 0.91 -4.60 -4.84
CA VAL A 133 1.23 -3.48 -3.96
C VAL A 133 1.22 -3.92 -2.50
N LEU A 134 0.21 -4.65 -2.07
CA LEU A 134 0.08 -5.10 -0.69
C LEU A 134 1.23 -6.00 -0.26
N GLN A 135 1.76 -6.82 -1.18
CA GLN A 135 2.91 -7.68 -0.90
C GLN A 135 4.14 -6.90 -0.45
N ILE A 136 4.28 -5.66 -0.88
CA ILE A 136 5.40 -4.81 -0.47
C ILE A 136 5.39 -4.60 1.04
N PHE A 137 4.20 -4.58 1.65
CA PHE A 137 4.01 -4.28 3.06
C PHE A 137 3.91 -5.52 3.93
N VAL A 138 3.22 -6.57 3.47
CA VAL A 138 2.98 -7.76 4.28
C VAL A 138 3.44 -9.07 3.65
N GLY A 139 4.04 -9.04 2.46
CA GLY A 139 4.50 -10.22 1.78
C GLY A 139 5.77 -10.82 2.36
N GLU A 140 6.25 -11.89 1.75
CA GLU A 140 7.42 -12.63 2.21
C GLU A 140 8.68 -11.76 2.24
N HIS A 141 8.83 -10.85 1.26
CA HIS A 141 9.98 -9.94 1.18
C HIS A 141 9.53 -8.51 1.41
N ALA A 142 8.79 -8.29 2.49
CA ALA A 142 8.28 -6.97 2.81
C ALA A 142 9.42 -5.95 2.96
N ILE A 143 9.11 -4.70 2.63
CA ILE A 143 10.08 -3.61 2.67
C ILE A 143 10.67 -3.41 4.07
N ASP A 144 9.89 -3.71 5.10
CA ASP A 144 10.30 -3.52 6.50
C ASP A 144 9.68 -4.62 7.35
N PRO A 145 10.49 -5.58 7.86
CA PRO A 145 9.95 -6.68 8.66
C PRO A 145 9.22 -6.26 9.93
N ARG A 146 9.67 -5.18 10.58
CA ARG A 146 9.00 -4.68 11.79
C ARG A 146 7.65 -4.07 11.44
N MET A 147 7.59 -3.30 10.36
CA MET A 147 6.34 -2.74 9.88
C MET A 147 5.37 -3.86 9.52
N LYS A 148 5.85 -4.89 8.83
CA LYS A 148 5.03 -6.06 8.50
C LYS A 148 4.41 -6.68 9.75
N GLN A 149 5.22 -6.92 10.80
CA GLN A 149 4.71 -7.53 12.02
C GLN A 149 3.61 -6.67 12.65
N GLY A 150 3.80 -5.35 12.66
CA GLY A 150 2.77 -4.44 13.16
C GLY A 150 1.49 -4.51 12.34
N LEU A 151 1.61 -4.53 11.01
CA LEU A 151 0.45 -4.63 10.13
C LEU A 151 -0.30 -5.95 10.31
N LEU A 152 0.41 -7.01 10.70
CA LEU A 152 -0.20 -8.31 11.00
C LEU A 152 -0.76 -8.39 12.42
N GLY A 153 -0.74 -7.31 13.18
CA GLY A 153 -1.39 -7.24 14.48
C GLY A 153 -0.47 -7.31 15.69
N ALA A 154 0.85 -7.36 15.50
CA ALA A 154 1.77 -7.33 16.64
C ALA A 154 1.75 -5.94 17.31
N PRO A 155 2.03 -5.85 18.61
CA PRO A 155 2.13 -4.56 19.28
C PRO A 155 3.22 -3.69 18.63
N VAL A 156 2.93 -2.41 18.51
CA VAL A 156 3.86 -1.45 17.92
C VAL A 156 4.89 -0.99 18.93
#